data_3e4dcec10d61b42e2a3b409de619b182
#
_entry.id   3e4dcec10d61b42e2a3b409de619b182
#
_cell.length_a   1.000
_cell.length_b   1.000
_cell.length_c   1.000
_cell.angle_alpha   90.00
_cell.angle_beta   90.00
_cell.angle_gamma   90.00
#
_symmetry.space_group_name_H-M   'P 1'
#
loop_
_entity.id
_entity.type
_entity.pdbx_description
1 polymer ?
#
loop_
_entity_poly.entity_id
_entity_poly.type
_entity_poly.pdbx_seq_one_letter_code
_entity_poly.pdbx_strand_id
1 'polypeptide(L)'
;MSMRLCAAFLLLISNGCFWGTDFEKMGPEVGIHFDSDLDGGPTGDSVAWLRMSVWIANSADSILEPKTGFTLEVHPVESNNPNDLMSVLPTLSAGDTGAIQWTARAFHSIPEFQNLGLGGILNDSLVRLRFRVLEVRNAEGLAELNRQKQQRAAAYAVDEFKAYIQLYRPDLEGIPLAPFVLKEQFNEAASELQFGDSIRFKYLLLTLEGRPLEGDWSDAGIKGLRIGPSAQFPEAFFEGLMQMKAGEQGMILLPFTHCTAEPPESWKTYGLGPFDNLVYKVSIAAKHSN
;
A
#
# COMPACT_ATOMS: atom_id res chain seq x y z
N MET A 1 9.80 -42.83 -14.19
CA MET A 1 9.68 -42.88 -15.66
C MET A 1 8.20 -42.89 -15.99
N SER A 2 7.61 -41.76 -16.19
CA SER A 2 6.20 -41.63 -16.60
C SER A 2 6.18 -40.74 -17.84
N MET A 3 6.01 -41.38 -18.99
CA MET A 3 5.80 -40.77 -20.27
C MET A 3 4.44 -40.07 -20.26
N ARG A 4 4.39 -38.76 -20.29
CA ARG A 4 3.19 -38.02 -20.70
C ARG A 4 3.19 -37.93 -22.22
N LEU A 5 2.21 -38.61 -22.80
CA LEU A 5 1.90 -38.62 -24.22
C LEU A 5 1.57 -37.19 -24.68
N CYS A 6 2.38 -36.66 -25.62
CA CYS A 6 1.98 -35.58 -26.49
C CYS A 6 0.82 -36.04 -27.36
N ALA A 7 -0.39 -35.63 -27.04
CA ALA A 7 -1.51 -35.73 -27.98
C ALA A 7 -1.43 -34.53 -28.93
N ALA A 8 -0.71 -34.71 -30.02
CA ALA A 8 -0.79 -33.85 -31.18
C ALA A 8 -2.18 -34.00 -31.81
N PHE A 9 -3.07 -33.06 -31.59
CA PHE A 9 -4.30 -32.97 -32.32
C PHE A 9 -4.17 -31.93 -33.42
N LEU A 10 -3.91 -32.42 -34.61
CA LEU A 10 -4.09 -31.68 -35.85
C LEU A 10 -5.57 -31.41 -36.02
N LEU A 11 -5.99 -30.16 -35.88
CA LEU A 11 -7.22 -29.68 -36.48
C LEU A 11 -6.93 -28.43 -37.27
N LEU A 12 -7.08 -28.64 -38.54
CA LEU A 12 -6.86 -27.77 -39.69
C LEU A 12 -7.76 -26.53 -39.68
N ILE A 13 -7.09 -25.41 -39.92
CA ILE A 13 -7.40 -24.39 -40.96
C ILE A 13 -8.73 -23.67 -40.86
N SER A 14 -8.67 -22.47 -40.32
CA SER A 14 -8.92 -21.22 -41.06
C SER A 14 -8.95 -20.03 -40.09
N ASN A 15 -7.84 -19.43 -39.89
CA ASN A 15 -7.66 -17.97 -39.69
C ASN A 15 -6.18 -17.72 -39.47
N GLY A 16 -5.60 -17.15 -40.49
CA GLY A 16 -4.20 -17.08 -40.73
C GLY A 16 -3.30 -16.52 -39.64
N CYS A 17 -2.11 -17.00 -39.68
CA CYS A 17 -0.80 -16.32 -39.59
C CYS A 17 -0.61 -15.12 -38.62
N PHE A 18 -1.27 -15.10 -37.46
CA PHE A 18 -0.99 -14.07 -36.47
C PHE A 18 -0.09 -14.54 -35.32
N TRP A 19 -0.02 -15.84 -35.07
CA TRP A 19 0.76 -16.42 -33.98
C TRP A 19 2.07 -16.97 -34.52
N GLY A 20 3.20 -16.56 -33.95
CA GLY A 20 4.46 -17.26 -34.18
C GLY A 20 4.29 -18.72 -33.78
N THR A 21 5.03 -19.65 -34.42
CA THR A 21 4.91 -21.11 -34.24
C THR A 21 5.21 -21.58 -32.82
N ASP A 22 5.74 -20.68 -31.96
CA ASP A 22 6.29 -20.99 -30.64
C ASP A 22 5.33 -20.60 -29.49
N PHE A 23 4.19 -19.98 -29.80
CA PHE A 23 3.23 -19.58 -28.77
C PHE A 23 2.09 -20.59 -28.62
N GLU A 24 1.93 -21.10 -27.40
CA GLU A 24 0.76 -21.89 -27.03
C GLU A 24 -0.45 -20.96 -26.89
N LYS A 25 -1.54 -21.30 -27.56
CA LYS A 25 -2.74 -20.50 -27.56
C LYS A 25 -3.56 -20.75 -26.30
N MET A 26 -3.67 -19.74 -25.43
CA MET A 26 -4.49 -19.78 -24.20
C MET A 26 -5.91 -19.33 -24.44
N GLY A 27 -6.14 -18.43 -25.42
CA GLY A 27 -7.44 -17.89 -25.79
C GLY A 27 -7.45 -17.41 -27.24
N PRO A 28 -8.56 -16.82 -27.74
CA PRO A 28 -8.67 -16.34 -29.12
C PRO A 28 -7.67 -15.21 -29.43
N GLU A 29 -7.28 -14.40 -28.43
CA GLU A 29 -6.46 -13.21 -28.58
C GLU A 29 -5.21 -13.22 -27.68
N VAL A 30 -4.94 -14.32 -26.95
CA VAL A 30 -3.78 -14.45 -26.07
C VAL A 30 -3.05 -15.76 -26.28
N GLY A 31 -1.73 -15.73 -26.25
CA GLY A 31 -0.84 -16.89 -26.29
C GLY A 31 0.33 -16.73 -25.34
N ILE A 32 0.88 -17.84 -24.89
CA ILE A 32 2.06 -17.89 -24.03
C ILE A 32 3.18 -18.70 -24.69
N HIS A 33 4.40 -18.28 -24.45
CA HIS A 33 5.62 -19.01 -24.78
C HIS A 33 6.55 -19.01 -23.59
N PHE A 34 7.10 -20.17 -23.23
CA PHE A 34 8.10 -20.30 -22.19
C PHE A 34 9.49 -20.42 -22.80
N ASP A 35 10.40 -19.51 -22.44
CA ASP A 35 11.83 -19.65 -22.71
C ASP A 35 12.45 -20.66 -21.71
N SER A 36 11.92 -20.69 -20.48
CA SER A 36 12.29 -21.65 -19.43
C SER A 36 11.07 -21.89 -18.56
N ASP A 37 10.67 -23.13 -18.50
CA ASP A 37 9.59 -23.63 -17.64
C ASP A 37 10.21 -24.51 -16.56
N LEU A 38 10.24 -24.01 -15.34
CA LEU A 38 10.81 -24.67 -14.19
C LEU A 38 9.68 -25.34 -13.38
N ASP A 39 9.34 -26.57 -13.77
CA ASP A 39 8.38 -27.42 -13.06
C ASP A 39 8.80 -27.64 -11.60
N GLY A 40 8.39 -26.76 -10.68
CA GLY A 40 8.80 -26.93 -9.28
C GLY A 40 8.19 -25.98 -8.28
N GLY A 41 7.33 -25.08 -8.72
CA GLY A 41 6.60 -24.14 -7.88
C GLY A 41 5.18 -24.60 -7.53
N PRO A 42 4.45 -23.82 -6.73
CA PRO A 42 3.03 -24.04 -6.53
C PRO A 42 2.33 -23.91 -7.89
N THR A 43 1.77 -25.01 -8.35
CA THR A 43 1.02 -25.10 -9.61
C THR A 43 -0.37 -24.50 -9.45
N GLY A 44 -0.80 -23.81 -10.46
CA GLY A 44 -2.10 -23.27 -10.86
C GLY A 44 -3.17 -22.98 -9.80
N ASP A 45 -3.70 -23.98 -9.16
CA ASP A 45 -4.88 -23.83 -8.28
C ASP A 45 -4.57 -23.23 -6.89
N SER A 46 -3.30 -22.95 -6.58
CA SER A 46 -2.86 -22.47 -5.26
C SER A 46 -2.17 -21.11 -5.28
N VAL A 47 -2.01 -20.48 -6.44
CA VAL A 47 -1.34 -19.17 -6.54
C VAL A 47 -2.26 -18.08 -6.03
N ALA A 48 -1.91 -17.48 -4.89
CA ALA A 48 -2.64 -16.34 -4.34
C ALA A 48 -1.94 -14.99 -4.62
N TRP A 49 -0.63 -15.03 -4.92
CA TRP A 49 0.17 -13.85 -5.21
C TRP A 49 1.39 -14.21 -6.05
N LEU A 50 1.73 -13.31 -6.96
CA LEU A 50 2.82 -13.50 -7.89
C LEU A 50 3.56 -12.18 -8.10
N ARG A 51 4.89 -12.24 -8.12
CA ARG A 51 5.75 -11.11 -8.44
C ARG A 51 6.62 -11.46 -9.63
N MET A 52 6.61 -10.61 -10.63
CA MET A 52 7.39 -10.79 -11.84
C MET A 52 8.09 -9.51 -12.29
N SER A 53 9.23 -9.64 -12.93
CA SER A 53 9.79 -8.57 -13.78
C SER A 53 9.20 -8.70 -15.16
N VAL A 54 8.77 -7.59 -15.74
CA VAL A 54 8.12 -7.56 -17.05
C VAL A 54 8.73 -6.49 -17.97
N TRP A 55 8.72 -6.77 -19.26
CA TRP A 55 9.14 -5.87 -20.33
C TRP A 55 8.14 -5.93 -21.45
N ILE A 56 7.73 -4.78 -21.96
CA ILE A 56 6.82 -4.72 -23.11
C ILE A 56 7.64 -4.67 -24.38
N ALA A 57 7.29 -5.52 -25.33
CA ALA A 57 7.94 -5.63 -26.62
C ALA A 57 6.92 -5.60 -27.76
N ASN A 58 7.36 -5.23 -28.96
CA ASN A 58 6.56 -5.33 -30.18
C ASN A 58 6.61 -6.74 -30.78
N SER A 59 5.97 -6.94 -31.91
CA SER A 59 5.94 -8.20 -32.66
C SER A 59 7.34 -8.68 -33.12
N ALA A 60 8.28 -7.76 -33.28
CA ALA A 60 9.67 -8.04 -33.63
C ALA A 60 10.57 -8.28 -32.40
N ASP A 61 9.97 -8.42 -31.21
CA ASP A 61 10.66 -8.62 -29.92
C ASP A 61 11.57 -7.46 -29.49
N SER A 62 11.37 -6.29 -30.10
CA SER A 62 12.07 -5.08 -29.68
C SER A 62 11.39 -4.50 -28.44
N ILE A 63 12.15 -4.36 -27.35
CA ILE A 63 11.64 -3.81 -26.09
C ILE A 63 11.22 -2.36 -26.31
N LEU A 64 9.98 -2.08 -25.95
CA LEU A 64 9.41 -0.74 -25.89
C LEU A 64 9.76 -0.06 -24.55
N GLU A 65 9.04 0.94 -24.14
CA GLU A 65 9.25 1.55 -22.81
C GLU A 65 8.51 0.78 -21.69
N PRO A 66 9.04 0.74 -20.46
CA PRO A 66 10.41 1.16 -20.08
C PRO A 66 11.45 0.12 -20.43
N LYS A 67 12.60 0.55 -20.98
CA LYS A 67 13.71 -0.36 -21.36
C LYS A 67 14.28 -1.15 -20.19
N THR A 68 14.16 -0.64 -18.98
CA THR A 68 14.61 -1.28 -17.75
C THR A 68 13.66 -2.36 -17.21
N GLY A 69 12.47 -2.47 -17.82
CA GLY A 69 11.39 -3.29 -17.25
C GLY A 69 10.79 -2.69 -15.97
N PHE A 70 9.78 -3.32 -15.46
CA PHE A 70 9.15 -2.98 -14.19
C PHE A 70 8.73 -4.24 -13.42
N THR A 71 8.53 -4.10 -12.13
CA THR A 71 8.04 -5.20 -11.29
C THR A 71 6.52 -5.12 -11.21
N LEU A 72 5.87 -6.21 -11.53
CA LEU A 72 4.43 -6.38 -11.41
C LEU A 72 4.15 -7.31 -10.23
N GLU A 73 3.29 -6.87 -9.32
CA GLU A 73 2.73 -7.70 -8.25
C GLU A 73 1.25 -7.92 -8.56
N VAL A 74 0.83 -9.17 -8.63
CA VAL A 74 -0.52 -9.55 -9.04
C VAL A 74 -1.12 -10.54 -8.06
N HIS A 75 -2.39 -10.36 -7.76
CA HIS A 75 -3.23 -11.33 -7.08
C HIS A 75 -4.10 -12.00 -8.13
N PRO A 76 -3.78 -13.23 -8.55
CA PRO A 76 -4.62 -13.93 -9.51
C PRO A 76 -6.03 -14.08 -8.95
N VAL A 77 -7.01 -13.70 -9.75
CA VAL A 77 -8.42 -13.92 -9.48
C VAL A 77 -8.97 -14.81 -10.60
N GLU A 78 -9.96 -15.62 -10.28
CA GLU A 78 -10.64 -16.39 -11.31
C GLU A 78 -11.18 -15.44 -12.38
N SER A 79 -10.76 -15.66 -13.61
CA SER A 79 -11.24 -14.92 -14.77
C SER A 79 -11.92 -15.87 -15.75
N ASN A 80 -13.14 -15.56 -16.10
CA ASN A 80 -13.86 -16.25 -17.16
C ASN A 80 -13.48 -15.75 -18.56
N ASN A 81 -12.61 -14.74 -18.64
CA ASN A 81 -12.14 -14.20 -19.91
C ASN A 81 -10.81 -14.85 -20.31
N PRO A 82 -10.78 -15.73 -21.31
CA PRO A 82 -9.56 -16.42 -21.73
C PRO A 82 -8.51 -15.48 -22.36
N ASN A 83 -8.85 -14.23 -22.62
CA ASN A 83 -7.90 -13.22 -23.12
C ASN A 83 -7.30 -12.36 -22.00
N ASP A 84 -7.70 -12.61 -20.76
CA ASP A 84 -7.22 -11.88 -19.59
C ASP A 84 -5.85 -12.42 -19.16
N LEU A 85 -4.99 -11.51 -18.68
CA LEU A 85 -3.73 -11.86 -18.02
C LEU A 85 -3.97 -12.86 -16.87
N MET A 86 -5.08 -12.70 -16.14
CA MET A 86 -5.45 -13.55 -15.01
C MET A 86 -5.65 -15.01 -15.37
N SER A 87 -5.99 -15.32 -16.63
CA SER A 87 -6.12 -16.71 -17.10
C SER A 87 -4.77 -17.42 -17.25
N VAL A 88 -3.70 -16.66 -17.43
CA VAL A 88 -2.33 -17.20 -17.66
C VAL A 88 -1.56 -17.29 -16.35
N LEU A 89 -1.73 -16.32 -15.44
CA LEU A 89 -0.92 -16.24 -14.21
C LEU A 89 -0.94 -17.52 -13.35
N PRO A 90 -2.05 -18.25 -13.22
CA PRO A 90 -2.07 -19.51 -12.45
C PRO A 90 -1.16 -20.61 -13.02
N THR A 91 -0.73 -20.53 -14.26
CA THR A 91 0.15 -21.53 -14.88
C THR A 91 1.64 -21.28 -14.59
N LEU A 92 1.98 -20.11 -14.02
CA LEU A 92 3.35 -19.69 -13.83
C LEU A 92 3.96 -20.20 -12.52
N SER A 93 5.22 -20.58 -12.57
CA SER A 93 6.04 -21.00 -11.44
C SER A 93 7.20 -20.05 -11.19
N ALA A 94 7.74 -20.04 -9.96
CA ALA A 94 8.88 -19.21 -9.63
C ALA A 94 10.11 -19.62 -10.45
N GLY A 95 10.72 -18.65 -11.13
CA GLY A 95 11.86 -18.85 -12.03
C GLY A 95 11.50 -18.95 -13.51
N ASP A 96 10.21 -19.14 -13.83
CA ASP A 96 9.77 -19.17 -15.22
C ASP A 96 10.11 -17.89 -15.95
N THR A 97 10.50 -18.03 -17.20
CA THR A 97 10.72 -16.92 -18.12
C THR A 97 10.02 -17.20 -19.44
N GLY A 98 9.54 -16.15 -20.06
CA GLY A 98 8.84 -16.29 -21.33
C GLY A 98 8.20 -15.00 -21.81
N ALA A 99 7.23 -15.16 -22.68
CA ALA A 99 6.44 -14.06 -23.21
C ALA A 99 4.96 -14.42 -23.27
N ILE A 100 4.12 -13.47 -22.89
CA ILE A 100 2.69 -13.51 -23.16
C ILE A 100 2.42 -12.55 -24.31
N GLN A 101 1.66 -13.00 -25.29
CA GLN A 101 1.38 -12.24 -26.50
C GLN A 101 -0.13 -11.99 -26.62
N TRP A 102 -0.49 -10.76 -26.92
CA TRP A 102 -1.87 -10.34 -27.20
C TRP A 102 -1.98 -9.69 -28.56
N THR A 103 -3.18 -9.68 -29.10
CA THR A 103 -3.54 -8.66 -30.09
C THR A 103 -3.48 -7.27 -29.42
N ALA A 104 -3.11 -6.23 -30.17
CA ALA A 104 -3.06 -4.86 -29.63
C ALA A 104 -4.42 -4.45 -29.02
N ARG A 105 -5.51 -4.90 -29.61
CA ARG A 105 -6.86 -4.65 -29.11
C ARG A 105 -7.10 -5.26 -27.72
N ALA A 106 -6.74 -6.53 -27.52
CA ALA A 106 -6.89 -7.20 -26.24
C ALA A 106 -5.99 -6.58 -25.19
N PHE A 107 -4.74 -6.23 -25.54
CA PHE A 107 -3.81 -5.57 -24.65
C PHE A 107 -4.34 -4.23 -24.11
N HIS A 108 -4.93 -3.40 -24.97
CA HIS A 108 -5.54 -2.14 -24.57
C HIS A 108 -6.77 -2.29 -23.66
N SER A 109 -7.40 -3.45 -23.62
CA SER A 109 -8.53 -3.71 -22.74
C SER A 109 -8.11 -4.08 -21.30
N ILE A 110 -6.82 -4.34 -21.05
CA ILE A 110 -6.30 -4.71 -19.74
C ILE A 110 -6.11 -3.44 -18.89
N PRO A 111 -6.86 -3.26 -17.78
CA PRO A 111 -6.86 -2.02 -17.01
C PRO A 111 -5.47 -1.64 -16.47
N GLU A 112 -4.67 -2.62 -16.05
CA GLU A 112 -3.34 -2.45 -15.49
C GLU A 112 -2.37 -1.79 -16.48
N PHE A 113 -2.60 -1.96 -17.78
CA PHE A 113 -1.73 -1.44 -18.83
C PHE A 113 -2.23 -0.15 -19.48
N GLN A 114 -3.47 0.25 -19.23
CA GLN A 114 -4.04 1.48 -19.80
C GLN A 114 -3.27 2.74 -19.41
N ASN A 115 -2.71 2.77 -18.22
CA ASN A 115 -2.00 3.92 -17.67
C ASN A 115 -0.51 4.00 -18.05
N LEU A 116 0.01 3.02 -18.81
CA LEU A 116 1.43 2.99 -19.19
C LEU A 116 1.79 3.96 -20.33
N GLY A 117 0.83 4.74 -20.83
CA GLY A 117 1.10 5.75 -21.86
C GLY A 117 1.51 5.19 -23.23
N LEU A 118 1.29 3.90 -23.47
CA LEU A 118 1.71 3.18 -24.68
C LEU A 118 0.78 3.41 -25.89
N GLY A 119 -0.27 4.21 -25.74
CA GLY A 119 -1.32 4.40 -26.75
C GLY A 119 -0.86 4.90 -28.12
N GLY A 120 0.36 5.46 -28.24
CA GLY A 120 0.93 5.89 -29.53
C GLY A 120 1.94 4.92 -30.16
N ILE A 121 2.30 3.86 -29.43
CA ILE A 121 3.43 2.97 -29.81
C ILE A 121 2.91 1.67 -30.42
N LEU A 122 1.63 1.35 -30.21
CA LEU A 122 1.04 0.08 -30.61
C LEU A 122 0.30 0.18 -31.96
N ASN A 123 1.04 0.54 -32.98
CA ASN A 123 0.57 0.37 -34.38
C ASN A 123 0.69 -1.09 -34.86
N ASP A 124 1.38 -1.94 -34.06
CA ASP A 124 1.53 -3.35 -34.35
C ASP A 124 0.26 -4.13 -34.01
N SER A 125 0.01 -5.16 -34.77
CA SER A 125 -1.12 -6.07 -34.51
C SER A 125 -0.94 -6.92 -33.26
N LEU A 126 0.29 -7.07 -32.78
CA LEU A 126 0.67 -7.91 -31.63
C LEU A 126 1.55 -7.15 -30.64
N VAL A 127 1.31 -7.39 -29.36
CA VAL A 127 2.08 -6.89 -28.23
C VAL A 127 2.56 -8.06 -27.41
N ARG A 128 3.81 -8.03 -26.97
CA ARG A 128 4.42 -9.05 -26.11
C ARG A 128 4.76 -8.47 -24.76
N LEU A 129 4.38 -9.17 -23.69
CA LEU A 129 4.86 -8.95 -22.34
C LEU A 129 5.89 -10.04 -22.05
N ARG A 130 7.17 -9.71 -22.15
CA ARG A 130 8.22 -10.61 -21.67
C ARG A 130 8.22 -10.61 -20.16
N PHE A 131 8.37 -11.77 -19.55
CA PHE A 131 8.33 -11.90 -18.10
C PHE A 131 9.44 -12.78 -17.57
N ARG A 132 9.76 -12.53 -16.31
CA ARG A 132 10.48 -13.44 -15.43
C ARG A 132 9.77 -13.48 -14.10
N VAL A 133 9.32 -14.65 -13.70
CA VAL A 133 8.67 -14.85 -12.41
C VAL A 133 9.72 -14.86 -11.31
N LEU A 134 9.60 -13.91 -10.38
CA LEU A 134 10.54 -13.75 -9.27
C LEU A 134 10.09 -14.56 -8.05
N GLU A 135 8.79 -14.60 -7.82
CA GLU A 135 8.23 -15.21 -6.63
C GLU A 135 6.77 -15.58 -6.84
N VAL A 136 6.37 -16.73 -6.32
CA VAL A 136 4.97 -17.21 -6.30
C VAL A 136 4.63 -17.62 -4.89
N ARG A 137 3.45 -17.25 -4.41
CA ARG A 137 2.96 -17.62 -3.07
C ARG A 137 1.53 -18.13 -3.14
N ASN A 138 1.26 -19.15 -2.38
CA ASN A 138 -0.09 -19.58 -2.05
C ASN A 138 -0.71 -18.66 -0.97
N ALA A 139 -1.96 -18.93 -0.59
CA ALA A 139 -2.69 -18.10 0.40
C ALA A 139 -1.96 -18.04 1.75
N GLU A 140 -1.38 -19.15 2.23
CA GLU A 140 -0.63 -19.18 3.48
C GLU A 140 0.66 -18.38 3.41
N GLY A 141 1.44 -18.54 2.34
CA GLY A 141 2.66 -17.78 2.11
C GLY A 141 2.41 -16.28 1.92
N LEU A 142 1.25 -15.90 1.33
CA LEU A 142 0.82 -14.52 1.22
C LEU A 142 0.44 -13.95 2.60
N ALA A 143 -0.30 -14.70 3.41
CA ALA A 143 -0.66 -14.28 4.76
C ALA A 143 0.60 -14.06 5.62
N GLU A 144 1.57 -14.96 5.52
CA GLU A 144 2.87 -14.82 6.21
C GLU A 144 3.65 -13.59 5.73
N LEU A 145 3.72 -13.34 4.41
CA LEU A 145 4.34 -12.13 3.86
C LEU A 145 3.68 -10.86 4.39
N ASN A 146 2.35 -10.83 4.42
CA ASN A 146 1.60 -9.67 4.93
C ASN A 146 1.85 -9.48 6.43
N ARG A 147 1.89 -10.56 7.21
CA ARG A 147 2.25 -10.51 8.63
C ARG A 147 3.64 -9.94 8.84
N GLN A 148 4.62 -10.37 8.06
CA GLN A 148 5.99 -9.84 8.14
C GLN A 148 6.07 -8.36 7.74
N LYS A 149 5.35 -7.94 6.69
CA LYS A 149 5.26 -6.54 6.28
C LYS A 149 4.67 -5.69 7.42
N GLN A 150 3.59 -6.15 8.05
CA GLN A 150 2.96 -5.46 9.19
C GLN A 150 3.90 -5.37 10.39
N GLN A 151 4.59 -6.45 10.74
CA GLN A 151 5.55 -6.44 11.85
C GLN A 151 6.71 -5.47 11.61
N ARG A 152 7.25 -5.41 10.38
CA ARG A 152 8.30 -4.45 10.01
C ARG A 152 7.79 -3.01 10.07
N ALA A 153 6.59 -2.75 9.55
CA ALA A 153 5.98 -1.42 9.60
C ALA A 153 5.74 -0.98 11.05
N ALA A 154 5.23 -1.87 11.90
CA ALA A 154 5.04 -1.58 13.33
C ALA A 154 6.37 -1.31 14.04
N ALA A 155 7.42 -2.11 13.79
CA ALA A 155 8.74 -1.87 14.36
C ALA A 155 9.33 -0.52 13.92
N TYR A 156 9.23 -0.20 12.63
CA TYR A 156 9.67 1.09 12.10
C TYR A 156 8.94 2.25 12.77
N ALA A 157 7.60 2.16 12.91
CA ALA A 157 6.81 3.20 13.56
C ALA A 157 7.20 3.42 15.04
N VAL A 158 7.55 2.35 15.76
CA VAL A 158 8.08 2.46 17.14
C VAL A 158 9.39 3.24 17.16
N ASP A 159 10.32 2.89 16.28
CA ASP A 159 11.64 3.53 16.24
C ASP A 159 11.52 5.00 15.83
N GLU A 160 10.67 5.30 14.85
CA GLU A 160 10.37 6.65 14.39
C GLU A 160 9.76 7.52 15.51
N PHE A 161 8.77 6.99 16.24
CA PHE A 161 8.15 7.68 17.37
C PHE A 161 9.19 8.03 18.44
N LYS A 162 10.03 7.08 18.81
CA LYS A 162 11.10 7.30 19.79
C LYS A 162 12.13 8.31 19.32
N ALA A 163 12.57 8.19 18.06
CA ALA A 163 13.52 9.11 17.46
C ALA A 163 12.96 10.55 17.43
N TYR A 164 11.69 10.72 17.11
CA TYR A 164 11.04 12.02 17.13
C TYR A 164 11.05 12.65 18.52
N ILE A 165 10.72 11.90 19.59
CA ILE A 165 10.77 12.40 20.96
C ILE A 165 12.22 12.76 21.34
N GLN A 166 13.21 11.95 21.00
CA GLN A 166 14.61 12.19 21.30
C GLN A 166 15.17 13.47 20.66
N LEU A 167 14.64 13.92 19.52
CA LEU A 167 15.02 15.22 18.92
C LEU A 167 14.72 16.40 19.86
N TYR A 168 13.65 16.32 20.65
CA TYR A 168 13.24 17.37 21.59
C TYR A 168 13.70 17.11 23.03
N ARG A 169 13.90 15.85 23.38
CA ARG A 169 14.23 15.39 24.73
C ARG A 169 15.34 14.33 24.69
N PRO A 170 16.57 14.74 24.31
CA PRO A 170 17.70 13.83 24.22
C PRO A 170 18.12 13.25 25.59
N ASP A 171 17.63 13.86 26.68
CA ASP A 171 17.87 13.44 28.06
C ASP A 171 17.01 12.23 28.50
N LEU A 172 15.99 11.89 27.75
CA LEU A 172 15.08 10.81 28.13
C LEU A 172 15.64 9.44 27.73
N GLU A 173 15.76 8.58 28.75
CA GLU A 173 16.00 7.15 28.57
C GLU A 173 14.67 6.38 28.66
N GLY A 174 14.51 5.33 27.86
CA GLY A 174 13.38 4.42 27.98
C GLY A 174 12.03 5.05 27.59
N ILE A 175 11.96 5.73 26.43
CA ILE A 175 10.73 6.37 25.94
C ILE A 175 9.61 5.32 25.83
N PRO A 176 8.50 5.50 26.57
CA PRO A 176 7.37 4.58 26.50
C PRO A 176 6.60 4.74 25.18
N LEU A 177 6.01 3.67 24.70
CA LEU A 177 5.07 3.72 23.57
C LEU A 177 3.67 4.10 24.09
N ALA A 178 3.52 5.36 24.50
CA ALA A 178 2.32 5.94 25.08
C ALA A 178 2.18 7.40 24.63
N PRO A 179 1.00 8.04 24.79
CA PRO A 179 0.83 9.46 24.51
C PRO A 179 1.88 10.29 25.25
N PHE A 180 2.58 11.12 24.50
CA PHE A 180 3.69 11.93 25.02
C PHE A 180 3.45 13.41 24.74
N VAL A 181 3.65 14.27 25.76
CA VAL A 181 3.43 15.72 25.63
C VAL A 181 4.74 16.47 25.62
N LEU A 182 4.99 17.20 24.55
CA LEU A 182 6.06 18.19 24.43
C LEU A 182 5.47 19.59 24.61
N LYS A 183 5.71 20.20 25.78
CA LYS A 183 5.21 21.55 26.07
C LYS A 183 6.14 22.61 25.46
N GLU A 184 5.57 23.53 24.68
CA GLU A 184 6.24 24.70 24.10
C GLU A 184 6.08 25.93 25.00
N GLN A 185 4.91 26.06 25.64
CA GLN A 185 4.60 27.13 26.59
C GLN A 185 4.03 26.52 27.86
N PHE A 186 4.47 27.05 28.98
CA PHE A 186 4.11 26.57 30.31
C PHE A 186 3.25 27.60 31.03
N ASN A 187 2.28 27.13 31.81
CA ASN A 187 1.50 27.96 32.73
C ASN A 187 1.44 27.30 34.11
N GLU A 188 2.44 27.57 34.93
CA GLU A 188 2.55 26.98 36.26
C GLU A 188 1.40 27.38 37.19
N ALA A 189 0.83 28.56 37.01
CA ALA A 189 -0.24 29.11 37.85
C ALA A 189 -1.60 28.46 37.59
N ALA A 190 -1.80 27.83 36.44
CA ALA A 190 -3.06 27.19 36.11
C ALA A 190 -3.18 25.79 36.71
N SER A 191 -4.40 25.40 37.01
CA SER A 191 -4.72 24.03 37.43
C SER A 191 -4.64 23.05 36.25
N GLU A 192 -4.29 21.81 36.56
CA GLU A 192 -4.32 20.70 35.62
C GLU A 192 -5.73 20.48 35.05
N LEU A 193 -5.77 20.00 33.83
CA LEU A 193 -7.02 19.59 33.22
C LEU A 193 -7.45 18.23 33.75
N GLN A 194 -8.74 18.06 33.93
CA GLN A 194 -9.33 16.82 34.43
C GLN A 194 -10.45 16.32 33.52
N PHE A 195 -10.75 15.06 33.66
CA PHE A 195 -11.93 14.47 33.00
C PHE A 195 -13.19 15.22 33.38
N GLY A 196 -13.99 15.58 32.37
CA GLY A 196 -15.23 16.36 32.56
C GLY A 196 -15.07 17.87 32.43
N ASP A 197 -13.85 18.41 32.48
CA ASP A 197 -13.59 19.84 32.24
C ASP A 197 -14.01 20.25 30.83
N SER A 198 -14.53 21.48 30.74
CA SER A 198 -14.81 22.14 29.47
C SER A 198 -13.66 23.10 29.12
N ILE A 199 -13.08 22.99 27.96
CA ILE A 199 -11.96 23.83 27.49
C ILE A 199 -12.29 24.54 26.20
N ARG A 200 -11.63 25.67 25.99
CA ARG A 200 -11.51 26.30 24.67
C ARG A 200 -10.10 26.09 24.16
N PHE A 201 -9.97 25.48 22.99
CA PHE A 201 -8.66 25.12 22.43
C PHE A 201 -8.68 25.22 20.90
N LYS A 202 -7.50 25.31 20.33
CA LYS A 202 -7.27 25.09 18.91
C LYS A 202 -6.25 23.98 18.72
N TYR A 203 -6.35 23.29 17.59
CA TYR A 203 -5.45 22.20 17.26
C TYR A 203 -5.15 22.14 15.78
N LEU A 204 -4.02 21.50 15.50
CA LEU A 204 -3.64 21.08 14.16
C LEU A 204 -3.10 19.66 14.26
N LEU A 205 -3.75 18.72 13.58
CA LEU A 205 -3.30 17.34 13.46
C LEU A 205 -2.28 17.25 12.32
N LEU A 206 -1.14 16.63 12.59
CA LEU A 206 0.00 16.51 11.70
C LEU A 206 0.50 15.07 11.63
N THR A 207 1.18 14.71 10.55
CA THR A 207 2.12 13.58 10.54
C THR A 207 3.38 13.95 11.32
N LEU A 208 4.25 12.97 11.62
CA LEU A 208 5.55 13.27 12.26
C LEU A 208 6.44 14.17 11.40
N GLU A 209 6.32 14.12 10.07
CA GLU A 209 7.04 15.02 9.15
C GLU A 209 6.43 16.43 9.08
N GLY A 210 5.39 16.69 9.87
CA GLY A 210 4.75 18.00 9.96
C GLY A 210 3.74 18.30 8.86
N ARG A 211 3.28 17.31 8.10
CA ARG A 211 2.23 17.49 7.09
C ARG A 211 0.87 17.67 7.77
N PRO A 212 0.12 18.74 7.50
CA PRO A 212 -1.18 18.96 8.10
C PRO A 212 -2.23 18.01 7.51
N LEU A 213 -3.02 17.42 8.39
CA LEU A 213 -4.11 16.50 8.07
C LEU A 213 -5.47 17.11 8.36
N GLU A 214 -5.61 17.75 9.53
CA GLU A 214 -6.88 18.27 10.02
C GLU A 214 -6.66 19.41 11.02
N GLY A 215 -7.66 20.25 11.21
CA GLY A 215 -7.68 21.30 12.21
C GLY A 215 -7.41 22.69 11.64
N ASP A 216 -7.42 23.68 12.52
CA ASP A 216 -7.17 25.10 12.19
C ASP A 216 -6.38 25.76 13.32
N TRP A 217 -5.21 26.28 12.99
CA TRP A 217 -4.32 26.94 13.95
C TRP A 217 -4.60 28.43 14.12
N SER A 218 -5.48 29.00 13.33
CA SER A 218 -5.91 30.40 13.49
C SER A 218 -6.78 30.60 14.72
N ASP A 219 -7.01 31.84 15.12
CA ASP A 219 -7.93 32.14 16.24
C ASP A 219 -9.40 31.82 15.91
N ALA A 220 -9.75 31.76 14.62
CA ALA A 220 -11.06 31.28 14.18
C ALA A 220 -11.23 29.77 14.41
N GLY A 221 -10.16 29.01 14.52
CA GLY A 221 -10.15 27.59 14.82
C GLY A 221 -10.38 27.22 16.27
N ILE A 222 -10.56 28.20 17.17
CA ILE A 222 -10.83 27.94 18.59
C ILE A 222 -12.20 27.27 18.76
N LYS A 223 -12.19 26.05 19.30
CA LYS A 223 -13.38 25.23 19.55
C LYS A 223 -13.57 24.96 21.04
N GLY A 224 -14.83 24.71 21.44
CA GLY A 224 -15.14 24.18 22.75
C GLY A 224 -15.03 22.63 22.74
N LEU A 225 -14.46 22.08 23.79
CA LEU A 225 -14.35 20.63 23.98
C LEU A 225 -14.59 20.31 25.46
N ARG A 226 -15.38 19.26 25.72
CA ARG A 226 -15.44 18.63 27.03
C ARG A 226 -14.46 17.44 27.04
N ILE A 227 -13.57 17.41 28.03
CA ILE A 227 -12.58 16.33 28.17
C ILE A 227 -13.31 15.04 28.55
N GLY A 228 -13.21 14.02 27.70
CA GLY A 228 -13.85 12.74 27.91
C GLY A 228 -14.13 12.01 26.59
N PRO A 229 -14.79 10.84 26.62
CA PRO A 229 -15.05 10.04 25.44
C PRO A 229 -15.74 10.86 24.36
N SER A 230 -15.19 10.77 23.15
CA SER A 230 -15.66 11.52 21.99
C SER A 230 -15.48 10.67 20.72
N ALA A 231 -16.41 10.81 19.79
CA ALA A 231 -16.23 10.23 18.47
C ALA A 231 -15.23 10.99 17.58
N GLN A 232 -14.90 12.23 17.99
CA GLN A 232 -14.02 13.11 17.19
C GLN A 232 -12.52 12.89 17.45
N PHE A 233 -12.16 12.51 18.69
CA PHE A 233 -10.75 12.35 19.09
C PHE A 233 -10.53 10.99 19.74
N PRO A 234 -9.36 10.35 19.50
CA PRO A 234 -9.01 9.11 20.19
C PRO A 234 -8.84 9.35 21.70
N GLU A 235 -9.05 8.33 22.50
CA GLU A 235 -8.91 8.39 23.96
C GLU A 235 -7.54 8.90 24.39
N ALA A 236 -6.49 8.44 23.73
CA ALA A 236 -5.12 8.86 23.98
C ALA A 236 -4.86 10.37 23.78
N PHE A 237 -5.63 11.04 22.95
CA PHE A 237 -5.60 12.50 22.84
C PHE A 237 -6.01 13.18 24.15
N PHE A 238 -7.06 12.66 24.82
CA PHE A 238 -7.49 13.18 26.10
C PHE A 238 -6.50 12.89 27.22
N GLU A 239 -5.82 11.74 27.17
CA GLU A 239 -4.72 11.43 28.10
C GLU A 239 -3.59 12.45 27.96
N GLY A 240 -3.25 12.83 26.74
CA GLY A 240 -2.29 13.91 26.47
C GLY A 240 -2.78 15.27 26.95
N LEU A 241 -4.05 15.63 26.70
CA LEU A 241 -4.63 16.90 27.19
C LEU A 241 -4.58 17.01 28.70
N MET A 242 -4.88 15.95 29.45
CA MET A 242 -4.83 15.94 30.91
C MET A 242 -3.43 16.15 31.50
N GLN A 243 -2.37 16.05 30.69
CA GLN A 243 -1.00 16.42 31.07
C GLN A 243 -0.70 17.91 30.86
N MET A 244 -1.67 18.67 30.31
CA MET A 244 -1.56 20.09 30.00
C MET A 244 -2.45 20.93 30.94
N LYS A 245 -2.22 22.25 30.94
CA LYS A 245 -2.97 23.24 31.72
C LYS A 245 -3.57 24.31 30.81
N ALA A 246 -4.56 25.04 31.31
CA ALA A 246 -5.09 26.20 30.59
C ALA A 246 -3.98 27.24 30.35
N GLY A 247 -3.94 27.82 29.14
CA GLY A 247 -2.90 28.75 28.71
C GLY A 247 -1.61 28.07 28.23
N GLU A 248 -1.51 26.75 28.26
CA GLU A 248 -0.37 26.04 27.70
C GLU A 248 -0.53 25.77 26.21
N GLN A 249 0.61 25.65 25.54
CA GLN A 249 0.73 25.22 24.15
C GLN A 249 1.79 24.13 24.06
N GLY A 250 1.55 23.16 23.18
CA GLY A 250 2.49 22.06 22.96
C GLY A 250 2.02 21.08 21.90
N MET A 251 2.72 19.98 21.84
CA MET A 251 2.42 18.85 20.96
C MET A 251 2.08 17.62 21.78
N ILE A 252 0.99 16.96 21.44
CA ILE A 252 0.61 15.65 21.95
C ILE A 252 0.96 14.65 20.85
N LEU A 253 1.96 13.81 21.10
CA LEU A 253 2.39 12.76 20.20
C LEU A 253 1.63 11.48 20.54
N LEU A 254 0.98 10.92 19.55
CA LEU A 254 0.27 9.65 19.67
C LEU A 254 0.99 8.57 18.88
N PRO A 255 1.49 7.52 19.55
CA PRO A 255 2.02 6.37 18.82
C PRO A 255 0.87 5.63 18.12
N PHE A 256 1.16 4.97 17.01
CA PHE A 256 0.17 4.27 16.19
C PHE A 256 -0.72 3.30 16.99
N THR A 257 -0.18 2.70 18.05
CA THR A 257 -0.92 1.78 18.93
C THR A 257 -2.07 2.43 19.67
N HIS A 258 -2.11 3.76 19.74
CA HIS A 258 -3.13 4.57 20.40
C HIS A 258 -3.93 5.42 19.39
N CYS A 259 -3.65 5.25 18.11
CA CYS A 259 -4.48 5.83 17.04
C CYS A 259 -5.63 4.89 16.69
N THR A 260 -6.53 5.32 15.83
CA THR A 260 -7.59 4.46 15.30
C THR A 260 -7.00 3.36 14.42
N ALA A 261 -7.47 2.12 14.60
CA ALA A 261 -7.02 0.97 13.82
C ALA A 261 -7.20 1.15 12.30
N GLU A 262 -8.19 1.93 11.90
CA GLU A 262 -8.41 2.33 10.52
C GLU A 262 -8.48 3.85 10.43
N PRO A 263 -7.49 4.49 9.76
CA PRO A 263 -7.54 5.91 9.52
C PRO A 263 -8.74 6.27 8.63
N PRO A 264 -9.38 7.44 8.84
CA PRO A 264 -10.43 7.94 7.97
C PRO A 264 -10.00 7.95 6.50
N GLU A 265 -10.95 7.75 5.57
CA GLU A 265 -10.65 7.70 4.15
C GLU A 265 -9.95 8.96 3.64
N SER A 266 -10.32 10.12 4.21
CA SER A 266 -9.65 11.39 3.92
C SER A 266 -8.16 11.39 4.25
N TRP A 267 -7.72 10.62 5.25
CA TRP A 267 -6.29 10.52 5.61
C TRP A 267 -5.53 9.53 4.73
N LYS A 268 -6.21 8.50 4.21
CA LYS A 268 -5.61 7.54 3.25
C LYS A 268 -5.14 8.23 1.97
N THR A 269 -5.79 9.34 1.56
CA THR A 269 -5.33 10.15 0.42
C THR A 269 -3.95 10.77 0.63
N TYR A 270 -3.52 10.91 1.89
CA TYR A 270 -2.17 11.36 2.26
C TYR A 270 -1.18 10.20 2.46
N GLY A 271 -1.59 8.97 2.16
CA GLY A 271 -0.76 7.77 2.29
C GLY A 271 -0.70 7.21 3.71
N LEU A 272 -1.56 7.68 4.62
CA LEU A 272 -1.59 7.20 6.00
C LEU A 272 -2.17 5.79 6.10
N GLY A 273 -1.50 4.96 6.86
CA GLY A 273 -1.86 3.59 7.16
C GLY A 273 -2.07 3.34 8.68
N PRO A 274 -2.27 2.09 9.06
CA PRO A 274 -2.56 1.74 10.45
C PRO A 274 -1.36 1.86 11.41
N PHE A 275 -0.15 2.12 10.87
CA PHE A 275 1.09 2.21 11.65
C PHE A 275 1.65 3.64 11.73
N ASP A 276 0.89 4.64 11.30
CA ASP A 276 1.37 6.02 11.33
C ASP A 276 1.18 6.66 12.70
N ASN A 277 2.26 7.25 13.21
CA ASN A 277 2.24 8.06 14.42
C ASN A 277 1.71 9.46 14.10
N LEU A 278 0.99 10.05 15.04
CA LEU A 278 0.32 11.34 14.84
C LEU A 278 0.79 12.38 15.86
N VAL A 279 0.74 13.64 15.45
CA VAL A 279 1.05 14.80 16.30
C VAL A 279 -0.14 15.75 16.33
N TYR A 280 -0.71 15.96 17.49
CA TYR A 280 -1.65 17.05 17.72
C TYR A 280 -0.89 18.25 18.28
N LYS A 281 -0.69 19.29 17.48
CA LYS A 281 -0.30 20.58 17.99
C LYS A 281 -1.51 21.23 18.64
N VAL A 282 -1.41 21.65 19.91
CA VAL A 282 -2.55 22.09 20.71
C VAL A 282 -2.20 23.40 21.42
N SER A 283 -3.17 24.31 21.50
CA SER A 283 -3.11 25.50 22.34
C SER A 283 -4.42 25.62 23.12
N ILE A 284 -4.33 25.63 24.44
CA ILE A 284 -5.48 25.66 25.37
C ILE A 284 -5.69 27.09 25.81
N ALA A 285 -6.72 27.75 25.27
CA ALA A 285 -6.99 29.17 25.55
C ALA A 285 -7.61 29.39 26.95
N ALA A 286 -8.53 28.53 27.38
CA ALA A 286 -9.23 28.68 28.65
C ALA A 286 -9.79 27.34 29.13
N LYS A 287 -9.96 27.23 30.46
CA LYS A 287 -10.71 26.18 31.14
C LYS A 287 -11.98 26.81 31.74
N HIS A 288 -13.10 26.18 31.54
CA HIS A 288 -14.35 26.51 32.24
C HIS A 288 -14.65 25.36 33.20
N SER A 289 -14.66 25.66 34.49
CA SER A 289 -15.17 24.72 35.51
C SER A 289 -16.69 24.77 35.46
N ASN A 290 -17.33 23.61 35.43
CA ASN A 290 -18.77 23.50 35.57
C ASN A 290 -19.21 23.80 37.00
#